data_c04c8906102c357061d417865fbbf99b
#
_entry.id   c04c8906102c357061d417865fbbf99b
#
_cell.length_a   1.000
_cell.length_b   1.000
_cell.length_c   1.000
_cell.angle_alpha   90.00
_cell.angle_beta   90.00
_cell.angle_gamma   90.00
#
_symmetry.space_group_name_H-M   'P 1'
#
loop_
_entity.id
_entity.type
_entity.pdbx_description
1 polymer ?
#
loop_
_entity_poly.entity_id
_entity_poly.type
_entity_poly.pdbx_seq_one_letter_code
_entity_poly.pdbx_strand_id
1 'polypeptide(L)'
;MLTESIQKALVGTWRLVSFHLRTLDGQLTYPYGPDAVGYYIFSASGHMSVALMPAHRHMFAVGDIMGGSTEEKVAAAETFIGYSGKYEIQGDKLVVRADVSFFPNWVGVDQVRLWELEGNRLTLSTASPLLIRGLQQTAHLVWERV
;
A
#
# COMPACT_ATOMS: atom_id res chain seq x y z
N MET A 1 -12.02 -16.66 18.68
CA MET A 1 -10.69 -17.05 18.16
C MET A 1 -9.83 -15.81 17.98
N LEU A 2 -8.52 -15.94 18.20
CA LEU A 2 -7.59 -14.81 18.09
C LEU A 2 -7.59 -14.20 16.69
N THR A 3 -7.59 -15.01 15.64
CA THR A 3 -7.62 -14.57 14.25
C THR A 3 -8.87 -13.74 13.94
N GLU A 4 -10.03 -14.17 14.41
CA GLU A 4 -11.28 -13.42 14.22
C GLU A 4 -11.27 -12.08 14.95
N SER A 5 -10.69 -12.06 16.16
CA SER A 5 -10.55 -10.80 16.93
C SER A 5 -9.65 -9.81 16.19
N ILE A 6 -8.55 -10.29 15.63
CA ILE A 6 -7.62 -9.44 14.85
C ILE A 6 -8.32 -8.95 13.58
N GLN A 7 -9.02 -9.83 12.87
CA GLN A 7 -9.74 -9.41 11.67
C GLN A 7 -10.75 -8.32 11.99
N LYS A 8 -11.53 -8.47 13.06
CA LYS A 8 -12.48 -7.45 13.50
C LYS A 8 -11.79 -6.13 13.84
N ALA A 9 -10.60 -6.21 14.44
CA ALA A 9 -9.84 -5.01 14.77
C ALA A 9 -9.30 -4.29 13.53
N LEU A 10 -9.06 -5.02 12.44
CA LEU A 10 -8.60 -4.42 11.19
C LEU A 10 -9.74 -3.85 10.34
N VAL A 11 -10.94 -4.41 10.43
CA VAL A 11 -12.07 -3.96 9.61
C VAL A 11 -12.32 -2.48 9.80
N GLY A 12 -12.44 -1.77 8.68
CA GLY A 12 -12.69 -0.33 8.65
C GLY A 12 -11.77 0.39 7.69
N THR A 13 -11.71 1.69 7.85
CA THR A 13 -10.95 2.59 6.99
C THR A 13 -9.76 3.14 7.76
N TRP A 14 -8.60 3.11 7.12
CA TRP A 14 -7.34 3.58 7.67
C TRP A 14 -6.76 4.63 6.74
N ARG A 15 -6.27 5.74 7.30
CA ARG A 15 -5.63 6.82 6.56
C ARG A 15 -4.12 6.70 6.69
N LEU A 16 -3.41 6.94 5.59
CA LEU A 16 -1.94 6.87 5.58
C LEU A 16 -1.35 7.98 6.44
N VAL A 17 -0.43 7.62 7.33
CA VAL A 17 0.37 8.54 8.14
C VAL A 17 1.74 8.72 7.52
N SER A 18 2.40 7.61 7.15
CA SER A 18 3.73 7.68 6.56
C SER A 18 4.01 6.46 5.68
N PHE A 19 4.85 6.68 4.68
CA PHE A 19 5.33 5.63 3.78
C PHE A 19 6.82 5.86 3.54
N HIS A 20 7.64 4.89 3.93
CA HIS A 20 9.07 4.95 3.63
C HIS A 20 9.58 3.60 3.16
N LEU A 21 10.69 3.65 2.45
CA LEU A 21 11.45 2.48 2.02
C LEU A 21 12.75 2.41 2.81
N ARG A 22 13.22 1.20 3.03
CA ARG A 22 14.50 0.95 3.71
C ARG A 22 15.32 -0.02 2.88
N THR A 23 16.55 0.37 2.55
CA THR A 23 17.50 -0.52 1.91
C THR A 23 18.04 -1.55 2.91
N LEU A 24 18.70 -2.58 2.41
CA LEU A 24 19.27 -3.63 3.28
C LEU A 24 20.33 -3.09 4.23
N ASP A 25 21.02 -2.01 3.85
CA ASP A 25 22.01 -1.33 4.70
C ASP A 25 21.42 -0.26 5.61
N GLY A 26 20.07 -0.13 5.59
CA GLY A 26 19.36 0.74 6.55
C GLY A 26 19.09 2.17 6.09
N GLN A 27 19.37 2.52 4.83
CA GLN A 27 19.06 3.85 4.31
C GLN A 27 17.57 4.01 4.10
N LEU A 28 17.03 5.14 4.56
CA LEU A 28 15.61 5.46 4.45
C LEU A 28 15.35 6.42 3.31
N THR A 29 14.29 6.18 2.55
CA THR A 29 13.77 7.13 1.56
C THR A 29 12.27 7.22 1.68
N TYR A 30 11.72 8.37 1.30
CA TYR A 30 10.27 8.63 1.26
C TYR A 30 9.88 8.84 -0.20
N PRO A 31 9.52 7.78 -0.93
CA PRO A 31 9.33 7.89 -2.38
C PRO A 31 8.17 8.82 -2.77
N TYR A 32 7.18 8.99 -1.87
CA TYR A 32 6.04 9.88 -2.09
C TYR A 32 6.06 11.09 -1.17
N GLY A 33 7.21 11.41 -0.58
CA GLY A 33 7.36 12.55 0.31
C GLY A 33 6.87 12.28 1.72
N PRO A 34 7.05 13.26 2.64
CA PRO A 34 6.66 13.10 4.04
C PRO A 34 5.14 13.22 4.26
N ASP A 35 4.40 13.72 3.28
CA ASP A 35 2.98 14.00 3.37
C ASP A 35 2.14 13.16 2.39
N ALA A 36 2.64 11.99 2.00
CA ALA A 36 1.90 11.06 1.15
C ALA A 36 0.49 10.80 1.72
N VAL A 37 -0.47 10.64 0.81
CA VAL A 37 -1.88 10.43 1.16
C VAL A 37 -2.35 9.08 0.66
N GLY A 38 -3.28 8.49 1.35
CA GLY A 38 -3.85 7.22 0.92
C GLY A 38 -4.81 6.64 1.94
N TYR A 39 -5.48 5.59 1.50
CA TYR A 39 -6.41 4.84 2.33
C TYR A 39 -6.17 3.35 2.18
N TYR A 40 -6.35 2.65 3.27
CA TYR A 40 -6.42 1.20 3.30
C TYR A 40 -7.77 0.83 3.91
N ILE A 41 -8.54 0.02 3.20
CA ILE A 41 -9.87 -0.37 3.64
C ILE A 41 -9.92 -1.89 3.74
N PHE A 42 -10.32 -2.38 4.91
CA PHE A 42 -10.56 -3.80 5.15
C PHE A 42 -12.05 -4.01 5.37
N SER A 43 -12.67 -4.88 4.60
CA SER A 43 -14.08 -5.22 4.77
C SER A 43 -14.26 -6.45 5.64
N ALA A 44 -15.43 -6.58 6.25
CA ALA A 44 -15.79 -7.75 7.05
C ALA A 44 -15.89 -9.02 6.20
N SER A 45 -16.07 -8.86 4.89
CA SER A 45 -16.17 -9.99 3.96
C SER A 45 -14.82 -10.57 3.55
N GLY A 46 -13.71 -10.05 4.10
CA GLY A 46 -12.37 -10.54 3.77
C GLY A 46 -11.76 -9.90 2.53
N HIS A 47 -12.26 -8.74 2.13
CA HIS A 47 -11.69 -7.98 1.00
C HIS A 47 -10.95 -6.75 1.49
N MET A 48 -9.98 -6.31 0.72
CA MET A 48 -9.21 -5.12 1.01
C MET A 48 -9.05 -4.26 -0.24
N SER A 49 -8.83 -2.99 -0.02
CA SER A 49 -8.46 -2.06 -1.08
C SER A 49 -7.50 -1.03 -0.51
N VAL A 50 -6.42 -0.77 -1.22
CA VAL A 50 -5.45 0.24 -0.82
C VAL A 50 -5.09 1.10 -2.01
N ALA A 51 -4.94 2.39 -1.77
CA ALA A 51 -4.47 3.34 -2.76
C ALA A 51 -3.69 4.44 -2.05
N LEU A 52 -2.52 4.78 -2.57
CA LEU A 52 -1.71 5.85 -2.03
C LEU A 52 -0.94 6.56 -3.14
N MET A 53 -0.62 7.82 -2.87
CA MET A 53 0.07 8.70 -3.81
C MET A 53 0.76 9.84 -3.06
N PRO A 54 1.68 10.59 -3.71
CA PRO A 54 2.13 11.87 -3.17
C PRO A 54 0.95 12.84 -2.99
N ALA A 55 1.05 13.75 -2.02
CA ALA A 55 -0.02 14.71 -1.76
C ALA A 55 -0.30 15.63 -2.96
N HIS A 56 0.74 15.94 -3.74
CA HIS A 56 0.63 16.86 -4.87
C HIS A 56 1.09 16.16 -6.15
N ARG A 57 0.14 15.86 -7.02
CA ARG A 57 0.41 15.27 -8.33
C ARG A 57 0.02 16.29 -9.41
N HIS A 58 0.82 16.37 -10.45
CA HIS A 58 0.51 17.24 -11.58
C HIS A 58 -0.72 16.75 -12.33
N MET A 59 -1.64 17.65 -12.59
CA MET A 59 -2.80 17.35 -13.42
C MET A 59 -2.37 17.26 -14.87
N PHE A 60 -3.05 16.40 -15.63
CA PHE A 60 -2.85 16.37 -17.09
C PHE A 60 -3.34 17.66 -17.71
N ALA A 61 -2.66 18.11 -18.76
CA ALA A 61 -3.04 19.33 -19.47
C ALA A 61 -4.41 19.21 -20.15
N VAL A 62 -4.80 17.97 -20.52
CA VAL A 62 -6.11 17.71 -21.14
C VAL A 62 -6.98 16.91 -20.19
N GLY A 63 -8.30 17.13 -20.25
CA GLY A 63 -9.26 16.46 -19.37
C GLY A 63 -9.69 15.08 -19.82
N ASP A 64 -9.08 14.53 -20.87
CA ASP A 64 -9.38 13.18 -21.36
C ASP A 64 -8.65 12.16 -20.48
N ILE A 65 -9.40 11.28 -19.80
CA ILE A 65 -8.84 10.29 -18.89
C ILE A 65 -7.96 9.25 -19.57
N MET A 66 -8.07 9.10 -20.88
CA MET A 66 -7.23 8.20 -21.67
C MET A 66 -6.18 8.97 -22.48
N GLY A 67 -6.17 10.30 -22.37
CA GLY A 67 -5.25 11.16 -23.08
C GLY A 67 -3.98 11.46 -22.29
N GLY A 68 -3.31 12.52 -22.70
CA GLY A 68 -2.07 12.98 -22.06
C GLY A 68 -0.83 12.59 -22.85
N SER A 69 0.28 13.24 -22.52
CA SER A 69 1.59 12.92 -23.10
C SER A 69 2.18 11.67 -22.48
N THR A 70 3.18 11.11 -23.12
CA THR A 70 3.93 9.97 -22.56
C THR A 70 4.56 10.35 -21.22
N GLU A 71 5.15 11.54 -21.11
CA GLU A 71 5.77 12.00 -19.86
C GLU A 71 4.73 12.11 -18.74
N GLU A 72 3.53 12.63 -19.04
CA GLU A 72 2.46 12.72 -18.05
C GLU A 72 2.02 11.35 -17.56
N LYS A 73 1.90 10.40 -18.48
CA LYS A 73 1.49 9.03 -18.14
C LYS A 73 2.55 8.31 -17.29
N VAL A 74 3.83 8.49 -17.64
CA VAL A 74 4.93 7.91 -16.86
C VAL A 74 4.96 8.49 -15.44
N ALA A 75 4.86 9.81 -15.32
CA ALA A 75 4.85 10.47 -14.02
C ALA A 75 3.65 10.00 -13.16
N ALA A 76 2.48 9.86 -13.77
CA ALA A 76 1.31 9.36 -13.08
C ALA A 76 1.50 7.91 -12.61
N ALA A 77 2.09 7.06 -13.46
CA ALA A 77 2.37 5.67 -13.12
C ALA A 77 3.38 5.54 -11.98
N GLU A 78 4.39 6.40 -11.96
CA GLU A 78 5.44 6.36 -10.94
C GLU A 78 4.99 6.92 -9.59
N THR A 79 3.84 7.56 -9.54
CA THR A 79 3.34 8.25 -8.34
C THR A 79 2.01 7.72 -7.86
N PHE A 80 1.77 6.44 -8.06
CA PHE A 80 0.54 5.81 -7.58
C PHE A 80 0.77 4.33 -7.31
N ILE A 81 0.26 3.86 -6.18
CA ILE A 81 0.17 2.45 -5.85
C ILE A 81 -1.29 2.17 -5.51
N GLY A 82 -1.86 1.15 -6.13
CA GLY A 82 -3.22 0.76 -5.83
C GLY A 82 -3.48 -0.69 -6.19
N TYR A 83 -4.13 -1.41 -5.29
CA TYR A 83 -4.57 -2.78 -5.55
C TYR A 83 -5.71 -3.15 -4.61
N SER A 84 -6.48 -4.13 -5.04
CA SER A 84 -7.65 -4.61 -4.30
C SER A 84 -7.78 -6.12 -4.47
N GLY A 85 -8.29 -6.78 -3.47
CA GLY A 85 -8.48 -8.22 -3.50
C GLY A 85 -8.93 -8.76 -2.16
N LYS A 86 -8.40 -9.92 -1.81
CA LYS A 86 -8.73 -10.62 -0.57
C LYS A 86 -7.58 -10.55 0.40
N TYR A 87 -7.88 -10.60 1.68
CA TYR A 87 -6.86 -10.66 2.73
C TYR A 87 -7.18 -11.75 3.74
N GLU A 88 -6.13 -12.21 4.39
CA GLU A 88 -6.21 -13.24 5.41
C GLU A 88 -5.14 -12.98 6.47
N ILE A 89 -5.49 -13.19 7.73
CA ILE A 89 -4.55 -13.09 8.84
C ILE A 89 -3.97 -14.46 9.12
N GLN A 90 -2.65 -14.56 9.10
CA GLN A 90 -1.91 -15.79 9.42
C GLN A 90 -0.86 -15.48 10.49
N GLY A 91 -1.27 -15.49 11.77
CA GLY A 91 -0.38 -15.14 12.88
C GLY A 91 0.01 -13.67 12.83
N ASP A 92 1.31 -13.40 12.76
CA ASP A 92 1.86 -12.05 12.66
C ASP A 92 1.89 -11.53 11.22
N LYS A 93 1.30 -12.28 10.29
CA LYS A 93 1.32 -11.93 8.86
C LYS A 93 -0.07 -11.61 8.36
N LEU A 94 -0.12 -10.63 7.49
CA LEU A 94 -1.27 -10.28 6.67
C LEU A 94 -0.93 -10.73 5.25
N VAL A 95 -1.72 -11.66 4.72
CA VAL A 95 -1.54 -12.15 3.35
C VAL A 95 -2.62 -11.52 2.49
N VAL A 96 -2.20 -10.81 1.45
CA VAL A 96 -3.09 -10.13 0.52
C VAL A 96 -2.91 -10.75 -0.86
N ARG A 97 -4.01 -11.09 -1.50
CA ARG A 97 -4.00 -11.55 -2.89
C ARG A 97 -4.80 -10.57 -3.73
N ALA A 98 -4.11 -9.80 -4.55
CA ALA A 98 -4.75 -8.81 -5.40
C ALA A 98 -5.45 -9.47 -6.58
N ASP A 99 -6.71 -9.08 -6.79
CA ASP A 99 -7.46 -9.43 -8.01
C ASP A 99 -7.33 -8.30 -9.03
N VAL A 100 -7.14 -7.08 -8.53
CA VAL A 100 -6.98 -5.85 -9.30
C VAL A 100 -5.75 -5.15 -8.80
N SER A 101 -4.82 -4.76 -9.67
CA SER A 101 -3.61 -4.08 -9.25
C SER A 101 -3.11 -3.14 -10.34
N PHE A 102 -2.67 -1.96 -9.92
CA PHE A 102 -1.97 -1.05 -10.83
C PHE A 102 -0.70 -1.72 -11.37
N PHE A 103 0.09 -2.36 -10.49
CA PHE A 103 1.25 -3.13 -10.93
C PHE A 103 0.79 -4.52 -11.37
N PRO A 104 0.81 -4.82 -12.68
CA PRO A 104 0.19 -6.06 -13.20
C PRO A 104 0.78 -7.34 -12.61
N ASN A 105 2.05 -7.31 -12.24
CA ASN A 105 2.76 -8.50 -11.73
C ASN A 105 2.23 -8.99 -10.39
N TRP A 106 1.45 -8.16 -9.66
CA TRP A 106 0.92 -8.55 -8.36
C TRP A 106 -0.43 -9.27 -8.45
N VAL A 107 -1.07 -9.25 -9.63
CA VAL A 107 -2.37 -9.91 -9.78
C VAL A 107 -2.21 -11.42 -9.58
N GLY A 108 -3.00 -11.99 -8.65
CA GLY A 108 -3.00 -13.40 -8.36
C GLY A 108 -1.80 -13.92 -7.56
N VAL A 109 -0.96 -13.02 -7.04
CA VAL A 109 0.23 -13.38 -6.27
C VAL A 109 0.05 -12.93 -4.83
N ASP A 110 0.37 -13.80 -3.88
CA ASP A 110 0.28 -13.46 -2.47
C ASP A 110 1.33 -12.42 -2.10
N GLN A 111 0.87 -11.31 -1.51
CA GLN A 111 1.71 -10.28 -0.94
C GLN A 111 1.67 -10.45 0.57
N VAL A 112 2.80 -10.77 1.17
CA VAL A 112 2.90 -11.03 2.60
C VAL A 112 3.41 -9.79 3.31
N ARG A 113 2.67 -9.36 4.34
CA ARG A 113 3.01 -8.19 5.14
C ARG A 113 3.10 -8.60 6.62
N LEU A 114 4.01 -7.96 7.32
CA LEU A 114 4.01 -8.01 8.78
C LEU A 114 3.08 -6.90 9.26
N TRP A 115 2.34 -7.15 10.35
CA TRP A 115 1.44 -6.16 10.90
C TRP A 115 1.69 -5.96 12.39
N GLU A 116 1.52 -4.72 12.83
CA GLU A 116 1.51 -4.34 14.24
C GLU A 116 0.35 -3.39 14.46
N LEU A 117 -0.48 -3.69 15.44
CA LEU A 117 -1.64 -2.87 15.77
C LEU A 117 -1.46 -2.35 17.19
N GLU A 118 -1.48 -1.02 17.33
CA GLU A 118 -1.28 -0.33 18.59
C GLU A 118 -2.31 0.79 18.71
N GLY A 119 -3.41 0.51 19.42
CA GLY A 119 -4.53 1.45 19.50
C GLY A 119 -5.12 1.73 18.12
N ASN A 120 -5.10 2.98 17.72
CA ASN A 120 -5.60 3.44 16.42
C ASN A 120 -4.55 3.41 15.31
N ARG A 121 -3.37 2.86 15.57
CA ARG A 121 -2.30 2.80 14.59
C ARG A 121 -2.02 1.39 14.13
N LEU A 122 -1.93 1.22 12.83
CA LEU A 122 -1.58 -0.02 12.16
C LEU A 122 -0.30 0.22 11.37
N THR A 123 0.73 -0.58 11.65
CA THR A 123 1.96 -0.56 10.87
C THR A 123 2.00 -1.81 10.01
N LEU A 124 2.17 -1.63 8.71
CA LEU A 124 2.34 -2.72 7.75
C LEU A 124 3.72 -2.59 7.12
N SER A 125 4.43 -3.71 7.04
CA SER A 125 5.73 -3.74 6.39
C SER A 125 5.84 -4.99 5.53
N THR A 126 6.71 -4.96 4.52
CA THR A 126 6.94 -6.12 3.67
C THR A 126 7.68 -7.19 4.48
N ALA A 127 7.21 -8.44 4.39
CA ALA A 127 7.85 -9.57 5.10
C ALA A 127 9.20 -9.92 4.51
N SER A 128 9.38 -9.66 3.21
CA SER A 128 10.62 -9.87 2.47
C SER A 128 10.90 -8.66 1.62
N PRO A 129 12.18 -8.37 1.32
CA PRO A 129 12.50 -7.24 0.45
C PRO A 129 11.85 -7.37 -0.93
N LEU A 130 11.48 -6.22 -1.48
CA LEU A 130 10.98 -6.09 -2.85
C LEU A 130 12.05 -5.38 -3.68
N LEU A 131 12.09 -5.69 -4.96
CA LEU A 131 12.93 -4.95 -5.89
C LEU A 131 12.22 -3.65 -6.26
N ILE A 132 12.79 -2.52 -5.84
CA ILE A 132 12.23 -1.19 -6.06
C ILE A 132 13.35 -0.28 -6.55
N ARG A 133 13.18 0.30 -7.72
CA ARG A 133 14.19 1.18 -8.35
C ARG A 133 15.57 0.54 -8.42
N GLY A 134 15.60 -0.77 -8.72
CA GLY A 134 16.85 -1.51 -8.87
C GLY A 134 17.51 -1.95 -7.57
N LEU A 135 16.92 -1.69 -6.41
CA LEU A 135 17.46 -2.05 -5.11
C LEU A 135 16.48 -2.92 -4.34
N GLN A 136 17.00 -3.89 -3.59
CA GLN A 136 16.19 -4.67 -2.66
C GLN A 136 15.87 -3.80 -1.44
N GLN A 137 14.59 -3.57 -1.20
CA GLN A 137 14.13 -2.67 -0.14
C GLN A 137 12.89 -3.22 0.54
N THR A 138 12.73 -2.88 1.82
CA THR A 138 11.48 -3.14 2.54
C THR A 138 10.65 -1.86 2.56
N ALA A 139 9.33 -2.02 2.46
CA ALA A 139 8.40 -0.90 2.56
C ALA A 139 7.73 -0.91 3.93
N HIS A 140 7.57 0.27 4.50
CA HIS A 140 6.99 0.47 5.84
C HIS A 140 5.92 1.54 5.75
N LEU A 141 4.69 1.19 6.12
CA LEU A 141 3.55 2.08 6.03
C LEU A 141 2.86 2.13 7.38
N VAL A 142 2.61 3.34 7.85
CA VAL A 142 1.87 3.57 9.10
C VAL A 142 0.51 4.15 8.73
N TRP A 143 -0.52 3.57 9.30
CA TRP A 143 -1.91 3.92 9.05
C TRP A 143 -2.59 4.29 10.36
N GLU A 144 -3.55 5.17 10.28
CA GLU A 144 -4.35 5.61 11.43
C GLU A 144 -5.81 5.38 11.13
N ARG A 145 -6.55 4.84 12.10
CA ARG A 145 -7.99 4.60 11.93
C ARG A 145 -8.74 5.91 11.75
N VAL A 146 -9.59 5.93 10.73
CA VAL A 146 -10.49 7.07 10.47
C VAL A 146 -11.67 7.03 11.43
#